data_b3688c7466ba545d8d63c8799a3921b6
#
_entry.id   b3688c7466ba545d8d63c8799a3921b6
#
_cell.length_a   1.000
_cell.length_b   1.000
_cell.length_c   1.000
_cell.angle_alpha   90.00
_cell.angle_beta   90.00
_cell.angle_gamma   90.00
#
_symmetry.space_group_name_H-M   'P 1'
#
loop_
_entity.id
_entity.type
_entity.pdbx_description
1 polymer ?
#
loop_
_entity_poly.entity_id
_entity_poly.type
_entity_poly.pdbx_seq_one_letter_code
_entity_poly.pdbx_strand_id
1 'polypeptide(L)'
;MFAPYDEFARGVKLGAAEAGVADKIKVYSADVSTADIQEIREQGSPWVATSATNPAVVGEVSLRALALLIAGQDPGKIIEVKPHLITRDELDKNDIKTVQDLDKKTARLRPERSGDRSVARGAHTDAVTG
;
A
#
# COMPACT_ATOMS: atom_id res chain seq x y z
N MET A 1 9.67 -17.56 7.71
CA MET A 1 8.39 -18.11 7.25
C MET A 1 7.63 -17.01 6.52
N PHE A 2 7.01 -17.31 5.38
CA PHE A 2 6.20 -16.34 4.65
C PHE A 2 4.73 -16.75 4.72
N ALA A 3 3.87 -15.81 5.08
CA ALA A 3 2.42 -15.96 5.10
C ALA A 3 1.83 -15.07 3.98
N PRO A 4 1.05 -15.62 3.03
CA PRO A 4 0.58 -14.87 1.87
C PRO A 4 -0.43 -13.75 2.22
N TYR A 5 -1.03 -13.79 3.41
CA TYR A 5 -1.95 -12.78 3.95
C TYR A 5 -1.71 -12.56 5.43
N ASP A 6 -2.19 -11.45 5.95
CA ASP A 6 -2.08 -11.03 7.34
C ASP A 6 -2.75 -12.02 8.32
N GLU A 7 -3.94 -12.54 8.00
CA GLU A 7 -4.63 -13.53 8.84
C GLU A 7 -3.81 -14.82 8.99
N PHE A 8 -3.13 -15.26 7.93
CA PHE A 8 -2.23 -16.43 8.03
C PHE A 8 -1.02 -16.13 8.90
N ALA A 9 -0.47 -14.91 8.83
CA ALA A 9 0.65 -14.52 9.70
C ALA A 9 0.24 -14.52 11.17
N ARG A 10 -0.98 -14.09 11.48
CA ARG A 10 -1.55 -14.16 12.83
C ARG A 10 -1.69 -15.60 13.30
N GLY A 11 -2.20 -16.49 12.46
CA GLY A 11 -2.28 -17.92 12.75
C GLY A 11 -0.90 -18.54 13.01
N VAL A 12 0.09 -18.21 12.19
CA VAL A 12 1.50 -18.67 12.39
C VAL A 12 2.07 -18.14 13.71
N LYS A 13 1.84 -16.86 14.05
CA LYS A 13 2.27 -16.27 15.33
C LYS A 13 1.70 -17.03 16.52
N LEU A 14 0.38 -17.30 16.51
CA LEU A 14 -0.28 -18.06 17.57
C LEU A 14 0.27 -19.48 17.69
N GLY A 15 0.34 -20.21 16.59
CA GLY A 15 0.90 -21.57 16.59
C GLY A 15 2.37 -21.63 17.02
N ALA A 16 3.16 -20.61 16.67
CA ALA A 16 4.55 -20.53 17.12
C ALA A 16 4.66 -20.27 18.64
N ALA A 17 3.76 -19.48 19.19
CA ALA A 17 3.69 -19.25 20.64
C ALA A 17 3.27 -20.52 21.39
N GLU A 18 2.24 -21.22 20.92
CA GLU A 18 1.77 -22.48 21.48
C GLU A 18 2.86 -23.57 21.44
N ALA A 19 3.63 -23.63 20.35
CA ALA A 19 4.73 -24.56 20.18
C ALA A 19 6.02 -24.17 20.92
N GLY A 20 6.06 -22.99 21.57
CA GLY A 20 7.26 -22.48 22.26
C GLY A 20 8.45 -22.19 21.32
N VAL A 21 8.17 -21.79 20.07
CA VAL A 21 9.21 -21.53 19.05
C VAL A 21 9.13 -20.11 18.47
N ALA A 22 8.37 -19.22 19.08
CA ALA A 22 8.19 -17.85 18.61
C ALA A 22 9.52 -17.07 18.51
N ASP A 23 10.47 -17.35 19.39
CA ASP A 23 11.82 -16.76 19.40
C ASP A 23 12.75 -17.35 18.32
N LYS A 24 12.39 -18.50 17.74
CA LYS A 24 13.21 -19.22 16.76
C LYS A 24 12.82 -18.97 15.32
N ILE A 25 11.70 -18.30 15.07
CA ILE A 25 11.19 -18.04 13.72
C ILE A 25 11.01 -16.54 13.48
N LYS A 26 11.00 -16.17 12.20
CA LYS A 26 10.58 -14.84 11.73
C LYS A 26 9.47 -15.01 10.71
N VAL A 27 8.38 -14.24 10.86
CA VAL A 27 7.23 -14.25 9.97
C VAL A 27 7.21 -12.98 9.15
N TYR A 28 6.96 -13.13 7.87
CA TYR A 28 6.76 -12.07 6.88
C TYR A 28 5.43 -12.32 6.20
N SER A 29 4.71 -11.25 5.85
CA SER A 29 3.39 -11.36 5.24
C SER A 29 3.14 -10.35 4.12
N ALA A 30 1.96 -10.45 3.54
CA ALA A 30 1.38 -9.42 2.70
C ALA A 30 0.10 -8.87 3.35
N ASP A 31 -0.28 -7.65 2.96
CA ASP A 31 -1.36 -6.83 3.49
C ASP A 31 -1.13 -6.29 4.92
N VAL A 32 -1.95 -5.32 5.31
CA VAL A 32 -1.85 -4.67 6.61
C VAL A 32 -3.19 -4.11 7.07
N SER A 33 -3.52 -4.40 8.32
CA SER A 33 -4.59 -3.77 9.07
C SER A 33 -4.04 -3.05 10.31
N THR A 34 -4.88 -2.28 10.99
CA THR A 34 -4.48 -1.66 12.28
C THR A 34 -4.15 -2.71 13.33
N ALA A 35 -4.86 -3.84 13.32
CA ALA A 35 -4.56 -4.95 14.24
C ALA A 35 -3.18 -5.56 13.96
N ASP A 36 -2.80 -5.70 12.67
CA ASP A 36 -1.50 -6.27 12.29
C ASP A 36 -0.34 -5.37 12.70
N ILE A 37 -0.53 -4.05 12.62
CA ILE A 37 0.47 -3.07 13.11
C ILE A 37 0.72 -3.31 14.60
N GLN A 38 -0.31 -3.54 15.40
CA GLN A 38 -0.18 -3.84 16.82
C GLN A 38 0.53 -5.17 17.05
N GLU A 39 0.16 -6.21 16.30
CA GLU A 39 0.75 -7.54 16.35
C GLU A 39 2.24 -7.56 15.95
N ILE A 40 2.63 -6.78 14.93
CA ILE A 40 4.01 -6.62 14.51
C ILE A 40 4.83 -5.86 15.57
N ARG A 41 4.25 -4.85 16.21
CA ARG A 41 4.89 -4.03 17.27
C ARG A 41 5.00 -4.75 18.61
N GLU A 42 4.22 -5.79 18.83
CA GLU A 42 4.27 -6.53 20.09
C GLU A 42 5.68 -7.06 20.37
N GLN A 43 6.17 -6.80 21.57
CA GLN A 43 7.51 -7.22 21.97
C GLN A 43 7.62 -8.76 21.96
N GLY A 44 8.66 -9.29 21.32
CA GLY A 44 8.84 -10.72 21.18
C GLY A 44 8.00 -11.38 20.07
N SER A 45 7.15 -10.62 19.36
CA SER A 45 6.40 -11.16 18.24
C SER A 45 7.33 -11.70 17.15
N PRO A 46 7.12 -12.92 16.64
CA PRO A 46 7.86 -13.44 15.51
C PRO A 46 7.50 -12.74 14.19
N TRP A 47 6.39 -12.02 14.13
CA TRP A 47 5.98 -11.28 12.95
C TRP A 47 6.74 -9.96 12.86
N VAL A 48 7.69 -9.87 11.94
CA VAL A 48 8.68 -8.78 11.89
C VAL A 48 8.45 -7.77 10.77
N ALA A 49 7.73 -8.16 9.71
CA ALA A 49 7.45 -7.29 8.60
C ALA A 49 6.28 -7.77 7.75
N THR A 50 5.64 -6.84 7.06
CA THR A 50 4.64 -7.10 6.03
C THR A 50 4.88 -6.21 4.82
N SER A 51 4.36 -6.61 3.65
CA SER A 51 4.37 -5.81 2.42
C SER A 51 2.94 -5.50 2.02
N ALA A 52 2.58 -4.23 1.93
CA ALA A 52 1.21 -3.82 1.61
C ALA A 52 1.16 -2.67 0.61
N THR A 53 0.10 -2.65 -0.19
CA THR A 53 -0.30 -1.49 -0.98
C THR A 53 -1.30 -0.67 -0.19
N ASN A 54 -1.32 0.65 -0.43
CA ASN A 54 -2.35 1.51 0.16
C ASN A 54 -3.70 1.27 -0.55
N PRO A 55 -4.75 0.77 0.15
CA PRO A 55 -6.04 0.47 -0.47
C PRO A 55 -6.72 1.69 -1.09
N ALA A 56 -6.56 2.87 -0.50
CA ALA A 56 -7.12 4.11 -1.03
C ALA A 56 -6.48 4.48 -2.38
N VAL A 57 -5.17 4.26 -2.52
CA VAL A 57 -4.47 4.47 -3.81
C VAL A 57 -4.92 3.46 -4.86
N VAL A 58 -5.08 2.20 -4.47
CA VAL A 58 -5.61 1.15 -5.37
C VAL A 58 -7.00 1.54 -5.85
N GLY A 59 -7.90 1.95 -4.95
CA GLY A 59 -9.25 2.39 -5.29
C GLY A 59 -9.25 3.62 -6.21
N GLU A 60 -8.44 4.65 -5.92
CA GLU A 60 -8.33 5.85 -6.75
C GLU A 60 -7.86 5.52 -8.17
N VAL A 61 -6.82 4.69 -8.30
CA VAL A 61 -6.26 4.30 -9.59
C VAL A 61 -7.27 3.48 -10.40
N SER A 62 -7.97 2.56 -9.73
CA SER A 62 -9.01 1.72 -10.37
C SER A 62 -10.18 2.56 -10.89
N LEU A 63 -10.67 3.52 -10.10
CA LEU A 63 -11.75 4.42 -10.52
C LEU A 63 -11.33 5.32 -11.68
N ARG A 64 -10.10 5.84 -11.67
CA ARG A 64 -9.57 6.62 -12.79
C ARG A 64 -9.47 5.80 -14.08
N ALA A 65 -8.97 4.57 -13.98
CA ALA A 65 -8.89 3.68 -15.12
C ALA A 65 -10.29 3.37 -15.69
N LEU A 66 -11.26 3.09 -14.83
CA LEU A 66 -12.65 2.88 -15.24
C LEU A 66 -13.24 4.11 -15.94
N ALA A 67 -13.01 5.31 -15.39
CA ALA A 67 -13.50 6.56 -16.00
C ALA A 67 -12.90 6.79 -17.39
N LEU A 68 -11.61 6.51 -17.59
CA LEU A 68 -10.97 6.57 -18.90
C LEU A 68 -11.59 5.59 -19.88
N LEU A 69 -11.83 4.34 -19.46
CA LEU A 69 -12.49 3.33 -20.31
C LEU A 69 -13.91 3.76 -20.73
N ILE A 70 -14.70 4.30 -19.80
CA ILE A 70 -16.04 4.81 -20.11
C ILE A 70 -15.98 5.99 -21.09
N ALA A 71 -14.94 6.82 -21.01
CA ALA A 71 -14.69 7.93 -21.93
C ALA A 71 -14.10 7.47 -23.31
N GLY A 72 -13.94 6.17 -23.53
CA GLY A 72 -13.36 5.62 -24.76
C GLY A 72 -11.83 5.82 -24.86
N GLN A 73 -11.16 6.11 -23.74
CA GLN A 73 -9.71 6.28 -23.68
C GLN A 73 -9.06 5.01 -23.10
N ASP A 74 -7.86 4.69 -23.59
CA ASP A 74 -7.10 3.54 -23.08
C ASP A 74 -6.31 3.95 -21.82
N PRO A 75 -6.58 3.37 -20.64
CA PRO A 75 -5.83 3.63 -19.42
C PRO A 75 -4.46 2.94 -19.39
N GLY A 76 -4.10 2.19 -20.44
CA GLY A 76 -2.94 1.31 -20.49
C GLY A 76 -3.25 -0.12 -20.02
N LYS A 77 -2.42 -1.05 -20.43
CA LYS A 77 -2.61 -2.48 -20.13
C LYS A 77 -2.26 -2.88 -18.71
N ILE A 78 -1.33 -2.16 -18.09
CA ILE A 78 -0.83 -2.44 -16.74
C ILE A 78 -0.76 -1.14 -15.97
N ILE A 79 -1.45 -1.11 -14.83
CA ILE A 79 -1.38 -0.02 -13.87
C ILE A 79 -0.73 -0.58 -12.60
N GLU A 80 0.51 -0.19 -12.36
CA GLU A 80 1.29 -0.68 -11.24
C GLU A 80 1.05 0.18 -9.98
N VAL A 81 0.62 -0.44 -8.89
CA VAL A 81 0.62 0.16 -7.56
C VAL A 81 1.71 -0.51 -6.74
N LYS A 82 2.78 0.23 -6.46
CA LYS A 82 3.94 -0.30 -5.74
C LYS A 82 3.61 -0.58 -4.28
N PRO A 83 3.91 -1.79 -3.78
CA PRO A 83 3.79 -2.08 -2.36
C PRO A 83 4.88 -1.35 -1.56
N HIS A 84 4.62 -1.15 -0.28
CA HIS A 84 5.57 -0.64 0.70
C HIS A 84 5.90 -1.74 1.71
N LEU A 85 7.19 -1.93 2.00
CA LEU A 85 7.64 -2.83 3.05
C LEU A 85 7.50 -2.13 4.40
N ILE A 86 6.74 -2.71 5.30
CA ILE A 86 6.44 -2.21 6.63
C ILE A 86 7.16 -3.11 7.63
N THR A 87 8.11 -2.55 8.36
CA THR A 87 8.88 -3.28 9.37
C THR A 87 8.55 -2.77 10.77
N ARG A 88 8.81 -3.61 11.79
CA ARG A 88 8.69 -3.19 13.19
C ARG A 88 9.49 -1.93 13.49
N ASP A 89 10.75 -1.88 13.05
CA ASP A 89 11.63 -0.74 13.28
C ASP A 89 11.06 0.56 12.68
N GLU A 90 10.43 0.47 11.51
CA GLU A 90 9.76 1.61 10.89
C GLU A 90 8.53 2.06 11.68
N LEU A 91 7.71 1.11 12.12
CA LEU A 91 6.51 1.38 12.92
C LEU A 91 6.87 2.05 14.25
N ASP A 92 7.88 1.55 14.94
CA ASP A 92 8.33 2.05 16.24
C ASP A 92 9.01 3.41 16.12
N LYS A 93 9.92 3.58 15.16
CA LYS A 93 10.64 4.83 14.93
C LYS A 93 9.71 6.00 14.61
N ASN A 94 8.59 5.74 13.96
CA ASN A 94 7.63 6.78 13.54
C ASN A 94 6.36 6.80 14.39
N ASP A 95 6.29 6.01 15.46
CA ASP A 95 5.12 5.82 16.33
C ASP A 95 3.82 5.56 15.57
N ILE A 96 3.90 4.69 14.55
CA ILE A 96 2.76 4.31 13.72
C ILE A 96 1.94 3.26 14.47
N LYS A 97 0.68 3.57 14.77
CA LYS A 97 -0.24 2.72 15.53
C LYS A 97 -1.42 2.24 14.71
N THR A 98 -1.72 2.93 13.63
CA THR A 98 -2.89 2.66 12.78
C THR A 98 -2.51 2.74 11.30
N VAL A 99 -3.36 2.17 10.44
CA VAL A 99 -3.22 2.30 8.99
C VAL A 99 -3.28 3.77 8.57
N GLN A 100 -4.10 4.59 9.24
CA GLN A 100 -4.20 6.02 8.97
C GLN A 100 -2.89 6.78 9.26
N ASP A 101 -2.14 6.37 10.27
CA ASP A 101 -0.81 6.95 10.55
C ASP A 101 0.18 6.56 9.47
N LEU A 102 0.13 5.30 9.02
CA LEU A 102 0.93 4.81 7.91
C LEU A 102 0.64 5.58 6.61
N ASP A 103 -0.62 5.82 6.30
CA ASP A 103 -1.06 6.58 5.13
C ASP A 103 -0.55 8.02 5.14
N LYS A 104 -0.65 8.70 6.28
CA LYS A 104 -0.13 10.08 6.44
C LYS A 104 1.37 10.15 6.19
N LYS A 105 2.13 9.16 6.65
CA LYS A 105 3.57 9.07 6.41
C LYS A 105 3.86 8.82 4.93
N THR A 106 3.20 7.84 4.33
CA THR A 106 3.40 7.47 2.93
C THR A 106 3.02 8.61 1.98
N ALA A 107 1.97 9.38 2.30
CA ALA A 107 1.58 10.56 1.53
C ALA A 107 2.65 11.67 1.55
N ARG A 108 3.37 11.84 2.66
CA ARG A 108 4.48 12.81 2.77
C ARG A 108 5.72 12.41 1.95
N LEU A 109 5.87 11.13 1.64
CA LEU A 109 6.98 10.58 0.84
C LEU A 109 6.68 10.56 -0.66
N ARG A 110 5.44 10.89 -1.08
CA ARG A 110 5.13 11.05 -2.50
C ARG A 110 5.87 12.27 -3.03
N PRO A 111 6.69 12.13 -4.11
CA PRO A 111 7.22 13.30 -4.79
C PRO A 111 6.02 14.15 -5.21
N GLU A 112 6.10 15.47 -4.98
CA GLU A 112 5.11 16.41 -5.51
C GLU A 112 4.95 16.11 -7.00
N ARG A 113 3.70 15.89 -7.43
CA ARG A 113 3.41 15.74 -8.85
C ARG A 113 3.94 17.00 -9.53
N SER A 114 5.09 16.91 -10.19
CA SER A 114 5.53 17.94 -11.11
C SER A 114 4.38 18.09 -12.09
N GLY A 115 3.71 19.25 -12.00
CA GLY A 115 2.52 19.52 -12.78
C GLY A 115 2.86 19.51 -14.26
N ASP A 116 2.59 18.43 -14.91
CA ASP A 116 2.42 18.43 -16.36
C ASP A 116 1.08 19.11 -16.68
N ARG A 117 1.12 20.44 -16.70
CA ARG A 117 0.04 21.30 -17.23
C ARG A 117 0.10 21.42 -18.74
N SER A 118 0.75 20.52 -19.45
CA SER A 118 1.00 20.62 -20.89
C SER A 118 -0.10 20.03 -21.78
N VAL A 119 -1.16 19.43 -21.24
CA VAL A 119 -2.21 18.77 -22.06
C VAL A 119 -3.50 19.61 -22.21
N ALA A 120 -3.54 20.85 -21.76
CA ALA A 120 -4.76 21.67 -21.84
C ALA A 120 -4.68 22.91 -22.73
N ARG A 121 -3.82 22.92 -23.78
CA ARG A 121 -3.84 23.98 -24.78
C ARG A 121 -3.59 23.41 -26.18
N GLY A 122 -4.64 22.93 -26.80
CA GLY A 122 -4.53 22.48 -28.19
C GLY A 122 -5.81 21.97 -28.80
N ALA A 123 -6.93 22.63 -28.54
CA ALA A 123 -8.14 22.40 -29.30
C ALA A 123 -9.05 23.65 -29.22
N HIS A 124 -8.65 24.70 -29.87
CA HIS A 124 -9.61 25.68 -30.40
C HIS A 124 -8.89 26.61 -31.38
N THR A 125 -9.34 26.55 -32.56
CA THR A 125 -9.41 27.50 -33.67
C THR A 125 -8.91 26.85 -34.95
N ASP A 126 -9.85 26.36 -35.71
CA ASP A 126 -9.97 26.72 -37.10
C ASP A 126 -11.44 26.61 -37.49
N ALA A 127 -12.14 27.71 -37.30
CA ALA A 127 -13.45 27.90 -37.86
C ALA A 127 -13.27 28.63 -39.20
N VAL A 128 -13.82 28.00 -40.23
CA VAL A 128 -14.60 28.62 -41.33
C VAL A 128 -14.11 29.98 -41.85
N THR A 129 -13.58 29.98 -43.06
CA THR A 129 -13.91 30.94 -44.12
C THR A 129 -13.49 30.38 -45.46
N GLY A 130 -14.45 30.32 -46.44
CA GLY A 130 -14.22 30.05 -47.84
C GLY A 130 -15.35 29.24 -48.44
#